data_1efb7b2c18e399dc6e893d4f3a1e261b
#
_entry.id   1efb7b2c18e399dc6e893d4f3a1e261b
#
_cell.length_a   1.000
_cell.length_b   1.000
_cell.length_c   1.000
_cell.angle_alpha   90.00
_cell.angle_beta   90.00
_cell.angle_gamma   90.00
#
_symmetry.space_group_name_H-M   'P 1'
#
loop_
_entity.id
_entity.type
_entity.pdbx_description
1 polymer ?
#
loop_
_entity_poly.entity_id
_entity_poly.type
_entity_poly.pdbx_seq_one_letter_code
_entity_poly.pdbx_strand_id
1 'polypeptide(L)'
;MVGGHLSTLRLDSIVTGGHPPSFRHVGQLGDDLATPTLRPPFAYFGGKQKIAATIAAMLPEHTHYVEPYAGGLSVLLAKKPSRLETVNDIDGDIVHFWRILRDRPDELARVCALTPHSRAERREALNRPSDLDDLERARRIWVCLAEGRTGTLRPTGWRFDSADFAHTSMPRRLDGYVRRMEAVASRLRPVSLECREALDVIAAYGKGRRTLTYVDPPYVGDVRERNYRNEMLCSDDHRDLAKALHSCAATVVLSGYASKLYDVELYGDWYRVELTAATSQGGVYRGRTEVLWSNRPLRSFAMPDVGLFGAGEQTCNETPTAQTECNETRCPVCEGAIQQAPSGRRRIYCSPACRVRAHRRASLAG
;
A
#
# COMPACT_ATOMS: atom_id res chain seq x y z
N MET A 1 -49.29 12.40 -22.72
CA MET A 1 -48.63 13.36 -23.62
C MET A 1 -47.77 14.25 -22.74
N VAL A 2 -46.53 14.21 -22.88
CA VAL A 2 -45.45 15.14 -22.95
C VAL A 2 -44.16 14.36 -22.71
N GLY A 3 -43.43 14.25 -23.78
CA GLY A 3 -42.13 13.62 -23.86
C GLY A 3 -41.02 14.53 -23.39
N GLY A 4 -40.00 13.93 -22.81
CA GLY A 4 -38.75 14.53 -22.45
C GLY A 4 -37.58 13.77 -23.07
N HIS A 5 -36.88 14.43 -23.96
CA HIS A 5 -35.75 13.92 -24.73
C HIS A 5 -34.59 13.48 -23.85
N LEU A 6 -34.16 12.22 -24.03
CA LEU A 6 -32.83 11.75 -23.65
C LEU A 6 -31.87 12.07 -24.80
N SER A 7 -30.93 12.97 -24.56
CA SER A 7 -29.80 13.22 -25.46
C SER A 7 -28.77 12.10 -25.32
N THR A 8 -28.75 11.25 -26.33
CA THR A 8 -27.67 10.29 -26.55
C THR A 8 -26.43 11.02 -27.07
N LEU A 9 -25.38 11.11 -26.25
CA LEU A 9 -24.05 11.45 -26.74
C LEU A 9 -23.45 10.24 -27.47
N ARG A 10 -23.34 10.38 -28.78
CA ARG A 10 -22.60 9.46 -29.65
C ARG A 10 -21.12 9.59 -29.37
N LEU A 11 -20.47 8.48 -29.06
CA LEU A 11 -19.03 8.32 -29.13
C LEU A 11 -18.66 7.96 -30.57
N ASP A 12 -18.22 8.95 -31.32
CA ASP A 12 -17.59 8.70 -32.62
C ASP A 12 -16.15 8.17 -32.38
N SER A 13 -15.96 7.00 -32.96
CA SER A 13 -14.67 6.30 -33.05
C SER A 13 -13.71 7.07 -33.96
N ILE A 14 -12.55 7.44 -33.39
CA ILE A 14 -11.36 7.75 -34.18
C ILE A 14 -10.27 6.78 -33.76
N VAL A 15 -10.06 5.77 -34.58
CA VAL A 15 -8.87 4.92 -34.58
C VAL A 15 -7.90 5.51 -35.59
N THR A 16 -6.87 6.19 -35.14
CA THR A 16 -5.64 6.42 -35.90
C THR A 16 -4.47 6.60 -34.96
N GLY A 17 -3.46 5.72 -35.09
CA GLY A 17 -2.03 5.98 -34.83
C GLY A 17 -1.60 6.39 -33.44
N GLY A 18 -1.25 5.44 -32.60
CA GLY A 18 -0.09 5.39 -31.76
C GLY A 18 0.31 6.61 -30.94
N HIS A 19 -0.38 6.88 -29.82
CA HIS A 19 0.23 7.48 -28.61
C HIS A 19 -0.55 6.92 -27.43
N PRO A 20 0.11 6.57 -26.30
CA PRO A 20 -0.60 6.12 -25.11
C PRO A 20 -1.50 7.23 -24.58
N PRO A 21 -2.69 6.90 -24.06
CA PRO A 21 -3.62 7.90 -23.55
C PRO A 21 -3.01 8.67 -22.39
N SER A 22 -3.23 9.97 -22.43
CA SER A 22 -2.76 10.97 -21.47
C SER A 22 -3.00 10.58 -20.01
N PHE A 23 -1.99 10.82 -19.17
CA PHE A 23 -1.98 10.68 -17.72
C PHE A 23 -3.19 11.38 -17.07
N ARG A 24 -3.91 10.67 -16.21
CA ARG A 24 -4.91 11.27 -15.33
C ARG A 24 -4.44 11.20 -13.88
N HIS A 25 -4.28 12.35 -13.25
CA HIS A 25 -4.12 12.43 -11.81
C HIS A 25 -5.47 12.17 -11.13
N VAL A 26 -5.54 11.14 -10.29
CA VAL A 26 -6.69 10.91 -9.41
C VAL A 26 -6.37 11.55 -8.06
N GLY A 27 -7.16 12.56 -7.68
CA GLY A 27 -6.98 13.32 -6.44
C GLY A 27 -7.13 12.46 -5.17
N GLN A 28 -6.71 13.03 -4.05
CA GLN A 28 -6.81 12.44 -2.71
C GLN A 28 -8.28 12.18 -2.35
N LEU A 29 -8.64 10.92 -2.10
CA LEU A 29 -9.95 10.55 -1.56
C LEU A 29 -9.98 10.86 -0.05
N GLY A 30 -10.91 11.70 0.36
CA GLY A 30 -11.26 11.90 1.76
C GLY A 30 -11.89 10.64 2.38
N ASP A 31 -11.80 10.50 3.70
CA ASP A 31 -12.24 9.33 4.48
C ASP A 31 -13.78 9.08 4.49
N ASP A 32 -14.61 9.88 3.80
CA ASP A 32 -16.06 9.97 4.02
C ASP A 32 -16.95 9.23 3.01
N LEU A 33 -16.40 8.42 2.12
CA LEU A 33 -17.21 7.66 1.17
C LEU A 33 -16.96 6.17 1.32
N ALA A 34 -17.69 5.46 2.15
CA ALA A 34 -17.92 4.06 1.87
C ALA A 34 -18.66 3.31 2.97
N THR A 35 -19.49 2.36 2.57
CA THR A 35 -19.69 1.12 3.31
C THR A 35 -18.36 0.70 3.94
N PRO A 36 -18.32 0.38 5.25
CA PRO A 36 -17.04 0.09 5.92
C PRO A 36 -16.32 -1.04 5.20
N THR A 37 -15.26 -0.70 4.48
CA THR A 37 -14.43 -1.69 3.80
C THR A 37 -13.66 -2.49 4.84
N LEU A 38 -13.65 -3.80 4.68
CA LEU A 38 -12.87 -4.68 5.54
C LEU A 38 -11.38 -4.35 5.39
N ARG A 39 -10.65 -4.45 6.49
CA ARG A 39 -9.21 -4.20 6.55
C ARG A 39 -8.49 -5.41 7.15
N PRO A 40 -7.24 -5.69 6.76
CA PRO A 40 -6.44 -6.74 7.38
C PRO A 40 -6.38 -6.64 8.90
N PRO A 41 -6.32 -7.78 9.63
CA PRO A 41 -6.22 -7.81 11.09
C PRO A 41 -4.76 -7.65 11.57
N PHE A 42 -3.92 -7.02 10.78
CA PHE A 42 -2.53 -6.67 11.08
C PHE A 42 -2.01 -5.60 10.11
N ALA A 43 -0.85 -5.03 10.40
CA ALA A 43 -0.10 -4.22 9.45
C ALA A 43 0.74 -5.13 8.54
N TYR A 44 0.72 -4.88 7.23
CA TYR A 44 1.58 -5.59 6.27
C TYR A 44 2.40 -4.57 5.47
N PHE A 45 3.70 -4.85 5.29
CA PHE A 45 4.58 -4.00 4.50
C PHE A 45 4.09 -3.94 3.05
N GLY A 46 4.13 -2.79 2.42
CA GLY A 46 3.60 -2.62 1.06
C GLY A 46 2.07 -2.68 0.93
N GLY A 47 1.35 -3.04 2.02
CA GLY A 47 -0.11 -3.21 1.99
C GLY A 47 -0.85 -1.95 1.53
N LYS A 48 -1.82 -2.12 0.65
CA LYS A 48 -2.59 -1.06 -0.04
C LYS A 48 -3.76 -0.51 0.78
N GLN A 49 -3.79 -0.69 2.12
CA GLN A 49 -4.97 -0.39 2.96
C GLN A 49 -5.59 1.00 2.73
N LYS A 50 -4.78 2.01 2.41
CA LYS A 50 -5.26 3.39 2.20
C LYS A 50 -5.93 3.61 0.84
N ILE A 51 -5.51 2.87 -0.17
CA ILE A 51 -5.97 3.02 -1.55
C ILE A 51 -6.72 1.78 -2.06
N ALA A 52 -6.87 0.76 -1.23
CA ALA A 52 -7.51 -0.50 -1.61
C ALA A 52 -8.93 -0.32 -2.12
N ALA A 53 -9.73 0.54 -1.50
CA ALA A 53 -11.08 0.85 -1.95
C ALA A 53 -11.10 1.52 -3.33
N THR A 54 -10.16 2.44 -3.58
CA THR A 54 -9.99 3.09 -4.88
C THR A 54 -9.60 2.07 -5.95
N ILE A 55 -8.59 1.24 -5.65
CA ILE A 55 -8.19 0.16 -6.57
C ILE A 55 -9.37 -0.75 -6.87
N ALA A 56 -10.07 -1.22 -5.83
CA ALA A 56 -11.23 -2.10 -5.97
C ALA A 56 -12.35 -1.52 -6.85
N ALA A 57 -12.62 -0.22 -6.73
CA ALA A 57 -13.61 0.48 -7.55
C ALA A 57 -13.20 0.60 -9.02
N MET A 58 -11.91 0.63 -9.31
CA MET A 58 -11.37 0.73 -10.66
C MET A 58 -11.25 -0.62 -11.39
N LEU A 59 -11.38 -1.75 -10.67
CA LEU A 59 -11.25 -3.07 -11.27
C LEU A 59 -12.35 -3.31 -12.32
N PRO A 60 -12.01 -3.75 -13.55
CA PRO A 60 -12.99 -4.16 -14.56
C PRO A 60 -13.87 -5.32 -14.10
N GLU A 61 -14.99 -5.54 -14.80
CA GLU A 61 -15.89 -6.67 -14.52
C GLU A 61 -15.20 -8.01 -14.73
N HIS A 62 -15.40 -8.91 -13.76
CA HIS A 62 -14.81 -10.23 -13.78
C HIS A 62 -15.68 -11.23 -13.01
N THR A 63 -15.54 -12.50 -13.32
CA THR A 63 -16.20 -13.60 -12.60
C THR A 63 -15.25 -14.34 -11.69
N HIS A 64 -13.95 -14.31 -11.99
CA HIS A 64 -12.90 -14.88 -11.17
C HIS A 64 -11.86 -13.80 -10.86
N TYR A 65 -11.60 -13.57 -9.58
CA TYR A 65 -10.53 -12.70 -9.08
C TYR A 65 -9.35 -13.53 -8.62
N VAL A 66 -8.15 -13.19 -9.06
CA VAL A 66 -6.91 -13.89 -8.69
C VAL A 66 -5.89 -12.87 -8.16
N GLU A 67 -5.28 -13.14 -7.01
CA GLU A 67 -4.26 -12.31 -6.36
C GLU A 67 -3.01 -13.16 -6.08
N PRO A 68 -2.01 -13.22 -7.01
CA PRO A 68 -0.84 -14.09 -6.90
C PRO A 68 0.14 -13.69 -5.80
N TYR A 69 0.08 -12.45 -5.31
CA TYR A 69 0.91 -11.89 -4.23
C TYR A 69 -0.03 -11.35 -3.15
N ALA A 70 -0.58 -12.26 -2.35
CA ALA A 70 -1.68 -11.96 -1.42
C ALA A 70 -1.28 -11.01 -0.28
N GLY A 71 -0.14 -11.25 0.35
CA GLY A 71 0.33 -10.49 1.49
C GLY A 71 -0.77 -10.21 2.51
N GLY A 72 -1.11 -8.93 2.68
CA GLY A 72 -2.17 -8.47 3.59
C GLY A 72 -3.59 -8.50 3.03
N LEU A 73 -3.84 -8.97 1.81
CA LEU A 73 -5.16 -9.07 1.16
C LEU A 73 -5.97 -7.77 1.12
N SER A 74 -5.31 -6.62 1.07
CA SER A 74 -5.99 -5.34 1.21
C SER A 74 -7.04 -5.10 0.11
N VAL A 75 -6.74 -5.48 -1.14
CA VAL A 75 -7.65 -5.26 -2.28
C VAL A 75 -8.78 -6.29 -2.28
N LEU A 76 -8.51 -7.56 -2.01
CA LEU A 76 -9.55 -8.59 -1.84
C LEU A 76 -10.57 -8.18 -0.78
N LEU A 77 -10.11 -7.67 0.36
CA LEU A 77 -10.97 -7.29 1.49
C LEU A 77 -11.79 -6.03 1.20
N ALA A 78 -11.28 -5.14 0.36
CA ALA A 78 -11.97 -3.90 -0.01
C ALA A 78 -12.97 -4.07 -1.16
N LYS A 79 -12.81 -5.09 -2.01
CA LYS A 79 -13.68 -5.31 -3.16
C LYS A 79 -14.94 -6.12 -2.80
N LYS A 80 -16.00 -5.95 -3.59
CA LYS A 80 -17.16 -6.84 -3.54
C LYS A 80 -16.73 -8.28 -3.91
N PRO A 81 -17.28 -9.33 -3.28
CA PRO A 81 -17.01 -10.71 -3.64
C PRO A 81 -17.28 -11.00 -5.11
N SER A 82 -16.40 -11.76 -5.74
CA SER A 82 -16.62 -12.33 -7.07
C SER A 82 -17.18 -13.75 -6.96
N ARG A 83 -17.67 -14.31 -8.05
CA ARG A 83 -18.16 -15.69 -8.08
C ARG A 83 -17.08 -16.70 -7.68
N LEU A 84 -15.85 -16.47 -8.13
CA LEU A 84 -14.67 -17.25 -7.79
C LEU A 84 -13.57 -16.28 -7.33
N GLU A 85 -12.83 -16.65 -6.29
CA GLU A 85 -11.70 -15.88 -5.80
C GLU A 85 -10.59 -16.82 -5.38
N THR A 86 -9.39 -16.54 -5.84
CA THR A 86 -8.18 -17.30 -5.52
C THR A 86 -7.09 -16.33 -5.10
N VAL A 87 -6.46 -16.58 -3.97
CA VAL A 87 -5.32 -15.82 -3.50
C VAL A 87 -4.15 -16.75 -3.25
N ASN A 88 -2.95 -16.25 -3.47
CA ASN A 88 -1.73 -17.02 -3.35
C ASN A 88 -0.65 -16.17 -2.70
N ASP A 89 0.17 -16.77 -1.88
CA ASP A 89 1.44 -16.21 -1.46
C ASP A 89 2.50 -17.33 -1.42
N ILE A 90 3.72 -17.00 -1.80
CA ILE A 90 4.83 -17.96 -1.69
C ILE A 90 5.29 -18.11 -0.23
N ASP A 91 4.99 -17.13 0.63
CA ASP A 91 5.31 -17.19 2.04
C ASP A 91 4.28 -18.07 2.79
N GLY A 92 4.67 -19.31 3.04
CA GLY A 92 3.82 -20.29 3.72
C GLY A 92 3.31 -19.86 5.10
N ASP A 93 4.00 -18.96 5.82
CA ASP A 93 3.51 -18.42 7.09
C ASP A 93 2.31 -17.48 6.86
N ILE A 94 2.33 -16.67 5.80
CA ILE A 94 1.21 -15.80 5.44
C ILE A 94 -0.02 -16.64 5.09
N VAL A 95 0.14 -17.65 4.23
CA VAL A 95 -0.95 -18.55 3.85
C VAL A 95 -1.46 -19.33 5.06
N HIS A 96 -0.56 -19.79 5.94
CA HIS A 96 -0.92 -20.47 7.18
C HIS A 96 -1.80 -19.58 8.08
N PHE A 97 -1.41 -18.31 8.28
CA PHE A 97 -2.23 -17.37 9.06
C PHE A 97 -3.64 -17.22 8.47
N TRP A 98 -3.76 -17.02 7.15
CA TRP A 98 -5.05 -16.85 6.50
C TRP A 98 -5.90 -18.12 6.58
N ARG A 99 -5.28 -19.30 6.45
CA ARG A 99 -5.96 -20.60 6.63
C ARG A 99 -6.53 -20.72 8.04
N ILE A 100 -5.73 -20.50 9.08
CA ILE A 100 -6.17 -20.65 10.47
C ILE A 100 -7.22 -19.60 10.82
N LEU A 101 -7.08 -18.37 10.36
CA LEU A 101 -8.11 -17.34 10.55
C LEU A 101 -9.45 -17.75 9.92
N ARG A 102 -9.44 -18.34 8.73
CA ARG A 102 -10.65 -18.83 8.04
C ARG A 102 -11.28 -20.01 8.76
N ASP A 103 -10.46 -20.97 9.19
CA ASP A 103 -10.90 -22.29 9.66
C ASP A 103 -11.19 -22.29 11.19
N ARG A 104 -10.49 -21.46 11.97
CA ARG A 104 -10.58 -21.39 13.45
C ARG A 104 -10.64 -19.94 13.95
N PRO A 105 -11.58 -19.10 13.46
CA PRO A 105 -11.58 -17.65 13.72
C PRO A 105 -11.67 -17.31 15.20
N ASP A 106 -12.56 -17.97 15.94
CA ASP A 106 -12.82 -17.64 17.36
C ASP A 106 -11.62 -18.00 18.23
N GLU A 107 -10.99 -19.15 17.96
CA GLU A 107 -9.82 -19.58 18.70
C GLU A 107 -8.63 -18.65 18.43
N LEU A 108 -8.39 -18.29 17.16
CA LEU A 108 -7.32 -17.38 16.81
C LEU A 108 -7.56 -15.98 17.39
N ALA A 109 -8.77 -15.45 17.27
CA ALA A 109 -9.14 -14.16 17.85
C ALA A 109 -8.94 -14.15 19.37
N ARG A 110 -9.34 -15.23 20.06
CA ARG A 110 -9.16 -15.38 21.51
C ARG A 110 -7.69 -15.35 21.92
N VAL A 111 -6.84 -16.17 21.29
CA VAL A 111 -5.42 -16.23 21.66
C VAL A 111 -4.70 -14.93 21.33
N CYS A 112 -5.06 -14.27 20.23
CA CYS A 112 -4.53 -12.95 19.88
C CYS A 112 -5.00 -11.85 20.86
N ALA A 113 -6.25 -11.89 21.31
CA ALA A 113 -6.79 -10.95 22.31
C ALA A 113 -6.08 -11.09 23.68
N LEU A 114 -5.68 -12.30 24.05
CA LEU A 114 -4.97 -12.59 25.30
C LEU A 114 -3.45 -12.35 25.20
N THR A 115 -2.95 -12.09 24.00
CA THR A 115 -1.51 -11.85 23.78
C THR A 115 -1.13 -10.43 24.24
N PRO A 116 -0.22 -10.28 25.20
CA PRO A 116 0.17 -8.97 25.69
C PRO A 116 1.05 -8.23 24.68
N HIS A 117 0.93 -6.91 24.61
CA HIS A 117 1.87 -6.07 23.90
C HIS A 117 3.22 -6.07 24.65
N SER A 118 4.15 -6.92 24.24
CA SER A 118 5.39 -7.19 24.99
C SER A 118 6.59 -7.47 24.06
N ARG A 119 7.75 -6.91 24.44
CA ARG A 119 9.02 -7.22 23.76
C ARG A 119 9.41 -8.69 23.88
N ALA A 120 9.10 -9.32 25.01
CA ALA A 120 9.38 -10.74 25.25
C ALA A 120 8.53 -11.58 24.30
N GLU A 121 7.23 -11.31 24.24
CA GLU A 121 6.28 -11.96 23.33
C GLU A 121 6.71 -11.81 21.86
N ARG A 122 7.08 -10.60 21.46
CA ARG A 122 7.57 -10.34 20.10
C ARG A 122 8.86 -11.09 19.78
N ARG A 123 9.75 -11.27 20.74
CA ARG A 123 11.00 -12.03 20.58
C ARG A 123 10.70 -13.51 20.41
N GLU A 124 9.80 -14.05 21.22
CA GLU A 124 9.38 -15.44 21.14
C GLU A 124 8.69 -15.76 19.81
N ALA A 125 7.83 -14.85 19.36
CA ALA A 125 7.11 -14.99 18.10
C ALA A 125 8.01 -15.05 16.84
N LEU A 126 9.24 -14.60 16.93
CA LEU A 126 10.22 -14.75 15.84
C LEU A 126 10.67 -16.20 15.65
N ASN A 127 10.60 -17.01 16.71
CA ASN A 127 10.94 -18.43 16.68
C ASN A 127 9.67 -19.25 16.36
N ARG A 128 9.63 -19.86 15.18
CA ARG A 128 8.50 -20.67 14.69
C ARG A 128 9.01 -22.02 14.19
N PRO A 129 9.35 -22.95 15.12
CA PRO A 129 9.77 -24.29 14.74
C PRO A 129 8.64 -25.03 13.99
N SER A 130 9.02 -26.06 13.22
CA SER A 130 8.09 -26.79 12.35
C SER A 130 7.05 -27.62 13.10
N ASP A 131 7.35 -28.02 14.33
CA ASP A 131 6.50 -28.80 15.22
C ASP A 131 5.55 -27.96 16.09
N LEU A 132 5.52 -26.65 15.88
CA LEU A 132 4.63 -25.76 16.61
C LEU A 132 3.17 -26.02 16.24
N ASP A 133 2.29 -26.06 17.24
CA ASP A 133 0.83 -26.12 17.01
C ASP A 133 0.36 -25.06 16.02
N ASP A 134 -0.56 -25.44 15.16
CA ASP A 134 -1.08 -24.58 14.08
C ASP A 134 -1.64 -23.26 14.57
N LEU A 135 -2.37 -23.27 15.70
CA LEU A 135 -2.96 -22.06 16.29
C LEU A 135 -1.89 -21.13 16.88
N GLU A 136 -0.94 -21.71 17.61
CA GLU A 136 0.17 -20.97 18.19
C GLU A 136 1.09 -20.41 17.08
N ARG A 137 1.32 -21.16 16.01
CA ARG A 137 2.06 -20.67 14.85
C ARG A 137 1.36 -19.46 14.23
N ALA A 138 0.04 -19.53 14.01
CA ALA A 138 -0.74 -18.40 13.49
C ALA A 138 -0.71 -17.18 14.41
N ARG A 139 -0.79 -17.39 15.74
CA ARG A 139 -0.66 -16.33 16.74
C ARG A 139 0.72 -15.67 16.65
N ARG A 140 1.81 -16.43 16.59
CA ARG A 140 3.17 -15.88 16.46
C ARG A 140 3.38 -15.11 15.16
N ILE A 141 2.79 -15.57 14.06
CA ILE A 141 2.78 -14.83 12.79
C ILE A 141 2.09 -13.48 12.97
N TRP A 142 0.90 -13.49 13.60
CA TRP A 142 0.16 -12.27 13.89
C TRP A 142 0.96 -11.29 14.75
N VAL A 143 1.59 -11.75 15.84
CA VAL A 143 2.45 -10.92 16.70
C VAL A 143 3.60 -10.31 15.89
N CYS A 144 4.22 -11.08 15.00
CA CYS A 144 5.28 -10.58 14.14
C CYS A 144 4.83 -9.43 13.26
N LEU A 145 3.64 -9.52 12.68
CA LEU A 145 3.08 -8.49 11.79
C LEU A 145 2.49 -7.31 12.55
N ALA A 146 1.75 -7.57 13.62
CA ALA A 146 1.03 -6.56 14.39
C ALA A 146 1.95 -5.70 15.26
N GLU A 147 2.93 -6.33 15.92
CA GLU A 147 3.86 -5.66 16.85
C GLU A 147 5.22 -5.33 16.23
N GLY A 148 5.53 -5.85 15.05
CA GLY A 148 6.75 -5.50 14.33
C GLY A 148 6.72 -4.07 13.79
N ARG A 149 7.88 -3.38 13.81
CA ARG A 149 7.96 -1.98 13.37
C ARG A 149 7.53 -1.79 11.91
N THR A 150 7.87 -2.72 11.04
CA THR A 150 7.64 -2.61 9.59
C THR A 150 6.46 -3.43 9.07
N GLY A 151 5.84 -4.30 9.90
CA GLY A 151 4.77 -5.19 9.45
C GLY A 151 5.27 -6.26 8.47
N THR A 152 6.45 -6.82 8.72
CA THR A 152 7.05 -7.93 7.96
C THR A 152 7.29 -9.13 8.87
N LEU A 153 7.47 -10.32 8.28
CA LEU A 153 7.85 -11.54 9.02
C LEU A 153 9.36 -11.66 9.28
N ARG A 154 10.14 -10.68 8.80
CA ARG A 154 11.58 -10.60 9.09
C ARG A 154 11.82 -10.07 10.51
N PRO A 155 12.97 -10.39 11.12
CA PRO A 155 13.38 -9.79 12.39
C PRO A 155 13.50 -8.27 12.25
N THR A 156 12.55 -7.54 12.83
CA THR A 156 12.55 -6.07 12.89
C THR A 156 12.33 -5.62 14.32
N GLY A 157 12.56 -4.33 14.60
CA GLY A 157 12.31 -3.77 15.91
C GLY A 157 10.86 -3.93 16.35
N TRP A 158 10.65 -3.94 17.67
CA TRP A 158 9.33 -3.89 18.27
C TRP A 158 8.71 -2.50 18.12
N ARG A 159 7.43 -2.43 17.76
CA ARG A 159 6.67 -1.18 17.63
C ARG A 159 6.14 -0.77 18.99
N PHE A 160 6.44 0.43 19.42
CA PHE A 160 5.93 1.02 20.65
C PHE A 160 5.76 2.52 20.47
N ASP A 161 4.87 3.08 21.25
CA ASP A 161 4.62 4.51 21.26
C ASP A 161 5.55 5.15 22.30
N SER A 162 6.38 6.09 21.85
CA SER A 162 7.40 6.77 22.71
C SER A 162 7.11 8.27 22.89
N ALA A 163 6.00 8.77 22.34
CA ALA A 163 5.68 10.18 22.37
C ALA A 163 4.22 10.41 22.75
N ASP A 164 3.98 11.53 23.41
CA ASP A 164 2.65 11.98 23.89
C ASP A 164 1.65 12.26 22.75
N PHE A 165 2.10 12.20 21.50
CA PHE A 165 1.29 12.48 20.29
C PHE A 165 0.69 11.25 19.64
N ALA A 166 0.80 10.06 20.21
CA ALA A 166 0.18 8.87 19.66
C ALA A 166 -1.35 8.93 19.84
N HIS A 167 -2.09 9.18 18.78
CA HIS A 167 -3.56 9.20 18.80
C HIS A 167 -4.20 7.88 19.26
N THR A 168 -3.48 6.77 19.16
CA THR A 168 -3.95 5.44 19.57
C THR A 168 -2.79 4.62 20.09
N SER A 169 -2.90 4.14 21.34
CA SER A 169 -1.87 3.26 21.91
C SER A 169 -1.79 1.92 21.20
N MET A 170 -0.62 1.27 21.25
CA MET A 170 -0.42 -0.04 20.63
C MET A 170 -1.41 -1.10 21.15
N PRO A 171 -1.69 -1.25 22.45
CA PRO A 171 -2.74 -2.18 22.91
C PRO A 171 -4.09 -1.94 22.26
N ARG A 172 -4.56 -0.69 22.18
CA ARG A 172 -5.83 -0.36 21.49
C ARG A 172 -5.81 -0.69 20.00
N ARG A 173 -4.64 -0.56 19.37
CA ARG A 173 -4.46 -0.93 17.95
C ARG A 173 -4.56 -2.44 17.78
N LEU A 174 -3.96 -3.22 18.68
CA LEU A 174 -4.05 -4.69 18.69
C LEU A 174 -5.50 -5.14 18.89
N ASP A 175 -6.24 -4.54 19.82
CA ASP A 175 -7.69 -4.74 19.97
C ASP A 175 -8.44 -4.49 18.65
N GLY A 176 -8.12 -3.39 17.97
CA GLY A 176 -8.71 -3.06 16.66
C GLY A 176 -8.40 -4.11 15.59
N TYR A 177 -7.25 -4.76 15.64
CA TYR A 177 -6.90 -5.87 14.75
C TYR A 177 -7.74 -7.11 15.06
N VAL A 178 -7.84 -7.50 16.33
CA VAL A 178 -8.61 -8.67 16.76
C VAL A 178 -10.08 -8.54 16.37
N ARG A 179 -10.70 -7.38 16.60
CA ARG A 179 -12.12 -7.12 16.24
C ARG A 179 -12.45 -7.28 14.76
N ARG A 180 -11.43 -7.25 13.88
CA ARG A 180 -11.63 -7.45 12.44
C ARG A 180 -11.64 -8.92 12.04
N MET A 181 -11.12 -9.81 12.89
CA MET A 181 -10.85 -11.21 12.53
C MET A 181 -12.09 -11.96 12.10
N GLU A 182 -13.20 -11.84 12.81
CA GLU A 182 -14.46 -12.52 12.48
C GLU A 182 -15.00 -12.12 11.11
N ALA A 183 -15.09 -10.83 10.83
CA ALA A 183 -15.58 -10.32 9.55
C ALA A 183 -14.64 -10.72 8.39
N VAL A 184 -13.33 -10.69 8.62
CA VAL A 184 -12.33 -11.11 7.64
C VAL A 184 -12.41 -12.62 7.42
N ALA A 185 -12.56 -13.43 8.46
CA ALA A 185 -12.74 -14.88 8.35
C ALA A 185 -13.97 -15.22 7.51
N SER A 186 -15.11 -14.59 7.79
CA SER A 186 -16.34 -14.74 7.01
C SER A 186 -16.14 -14.39 5.54
N ARG A 187 -15.37 -13.32 5.25
CA ARG A 187 -15.03 -12.90 3.88
C ARG A 187 -14.15 -13.91 3.16
N LEU A 188 -13.29 -14.64 3.90
CA LEU A 188 -12.36 -15.61 3.32
C LEU A 188 -12.96 -17.02 3.10
N ARG A 189 -14.11 -17.34 3.68
CA ARG A 189 -14.73 -18.67 3.54
C ARG A 189 -14.87 -19.15 2.09
N PRO A 190 -15.34 -18.31 1.13
CA PRO A 190 -15.47 -18.71 -0.27
C PRO A 190 -14.17 -18.56 -1.09
N VAL A 191 -13.04 -18.16 -0.47
CA VAL A 191 -11.78 -17.86 -1.17
C VAL A 191 -10.87 -19.08 -1.17
N SER A 192 -10.35 -19.45 -2.35
CA SER A 192 -9.30 -20.46 -2.49
C SER A 192 -7.96 -19.88 -2.05
N LEU A 193 -7.24 -20.61 -1.20
CA LEU A 193 -5.90 -20.25 -0.73
C LEU A 193 -4.87 -21.18 -1.37
N GLU A 194 -3.88 -20.60 -2.05
CA GLU A 194 -2.74 -21.33 -2.62
C GLU A 194 -1.42 -20.89 -1.98
N CYS A 195 -0.40 -21.75 -2.08
CA CYS A 195 0.97 -21.46 -1.63
C CYS A 195 1.95 -22.01 -2.68
N ARG A 196 2.14 -21.23 -3.75
CA ARG A 196 2.91 -21.63 -4.93
C ARG A 196 3.71 -20.45 -5.49
N GLU A 197 4.61 -20.71 -6.43
CA GLU A 197 5.22 -19.67 -7.23
C GLU A 197 4.15 -18.86 -7.98
N ALA A 198 4.29 -17.53 -7.93
CA ALA A 198 3.30 -16.62 -8.53
C ALA A 198 3.16 -16.84 -10.06
N LEU A 199 4.24 -17.17 -10.75
CA LEU A 199 4.23 -17.46 -12.19
C LEU A 199 3.38 -18.68 -12.52
N ASP A 200 3.41 -19.73 -11.67
CA ASP A 200 2.58 -20.91 -11.84
C ASP A 200 1.09 -20.60 -11.67
N VAL A 201 0.77 -19.75 -10.70
CA VAL A 201 -0.60 -19.27 -10.47
C VAL A 201 -1.08 -18.44 -11.66
N ILE A 202 -0.26 -17.53 -12.16
CA ILE A 202 -0.55 -16.72 -13.35
C ILE A 202 -0.77 -17.63 -14.57
N ALA A 203 0.08 -18.63 -14.78
CA ALA A 203 -0.06 -19.58 -15.89
C ALA A 203 -1.33 -20.43 -15.80
N ALA A 204 -1.72 -20.84 -14.58
CA ALA A 204 -2.92 -21.64 -14.35
C ALA A 204 -4.21 -20.84 -14.59
N TYR A 205 -4.31 -19.64 -14.03
CA TYR A 205 -5.54 -18.85 -14.02
C TYR A 205 -5.60 -17.76 -15.09
N GLY A 206 -4.47 -17.35 -15.68
CA GLY A 206 -4.38 -16.29 -16.70
C GLY A 206 -5.03 -16.62 -18.04
N LYS A 207 -5.46 -17.86 -18.26
CA LYS A 207 -6.13 -18.32 -19.51
C LYS A 207 -7.59 -17.88 -19.60
N GLY A 208 -8.22 -17.53 -18.49
CA GLY A 208 -9.64 -17.22 -18.44
C GLY A 208 -9.95 -15.77 -18.85
N ARG A 209 -10.68 -15.55 -19.95
CA ARG A 209 -11.04 -14.19 -20.42
C ARG A 209 -11.90 -13.39 -19.41
N ARG A 210 -12.61 -14.05 -18.51
CA ARG A 210 -13.41 -13.43 -17.43
C ARG A 210 -12.71 -13.46 -16.08
N THR A 211 -11.42 -13.79 -16.08
CA THR A 211 -10.54 -13.68 -14.92
C THR A 211 -9.92 -12.29 -14.87
N LEU A 212 -9.81 -11.75 -13.66
CA LEU A 212 -9.00 -10.57 -13.35
C LEU A 212 -7.89 -11.00 -12.41
N THR A 213 -6.65 -10.76 -12.81
CA THR A 213 -5.47 -10.99 -11.99
C THR A 213 -4.95 -9.65 -11.46
N TYR A 214 -5.04 -9.44 -10.14
CA TYR A 214 -4.45 -8.29 -9.47
C TYR A 214 -3.06 -8.67 -8.95
N VAL A 215 -2.04 -7.96 -9.41
CA VAL A 215 -0.63 -8.29 -9.21
C VAL A 215 0.05 -7.16 -8.42
N ASP A 216 0.50 -7.45 -7.20
CA ASP A 216 1.21 -6.52 -6.32
C ASP A 216 2.54 -7.15 -5.87
N PRO A 217 3.52 -7.30 -6.77
CA PRO A 217 4.77 -7.98 -6.49
C PRO A 217 5.68 -7.14 -5.58
N PRO A 218 6.72 -7.71 -4.98
CA PRO A 218 7.80 -6.92 -4.41
C PRO A 218 8.35 -5.95 -5.45
N TYR A 219 8.45 -4.65 -5.11
CA TYR A 219 8.80 -3.63 -6.09
C TYR A 219 10.29 -3.61 -6.41
N VAL A 220 10.60 -3.24 -7.66
CA VAL A 220 11.97 -2.88 -8.05
C VAL A 220 12.43 -1.74 -7.15
N GLY A 221 13.41 -1.96 -6.33
CA GLY A 221 13.90 -0.98 -5.38
C GLY A 221 15.40 -1.03 -5.19
N ASP A 222 15.97 0.10 -4.77
CA ASP A 222 17.36 0.16 -4.34
C ASP A 222 17.65 -0.89 -3.26
N VAL A 223 18.74 -1.60 -3.40
CA VAL A 223 19.26 -2.75 -2.66
C VAL A 223 19.30 -2.58 -1.12
N ARG A 224 18.85 -1.45 -0.57
CA ARG A 224 19.06 -1.07 0.82
C ARG A 224 18.07 -1.63 1.84
N GLU A 225 16.87 -2.05 1.43
CA GLU A 225 15.88 -2.55 2.38
C GLU A 225 15.19 -3.82 1.86
N ARG A 226 15.73 -4.97 2.21
CA ARG A 226 15.04 -6.25 2.01
C ARG A 226 13.90 -6.34 3.03
N ASN A 227 12.66 -6.19 2.59
CA ASN A 227 11.49 -6.18 3.47
C ASN A 227 10.68 -7.47 3.46
N TYR A 228 10.78 -8.25 2.39
CA TYR A 228 10.13 -9.55 2.27
C TYR A 228 11.14 -10.69 2.51
N ARG A 229 10.65 -11.89 2.83
CA ARG A 229 11.49 -13.09 2.88
C ARG A 229 11.80 -13.61 1.47
N ASN A 230 10.83 -13.46 0.58
CA ASN A 230 10.94 -13.80 -0.84
C ASN A 230 10.89 -12.48 -1.64
N GLU A 231 12.02 -12.04 -2.13
CA GLU A 231 12.17 -10.78 -2.85
C GLU A 231 12.32 -11.04 -4.35
N MET A 232 11.85 -10.10 -5.17
CA MET A 232 12.18 -10.00 -6.59
C MET A 232 13.30 -8.97 -6.74
N LEU A 233 14.55 -9.44 -6.59
CA LEU A 233 15.70 -8.53 -6.43
C LEU A 233 16.28 -8.04 -7.74
N CYS A 234 16.11 -8.79 -8.83
CA CYS A 234 16.71 -8.42 -10.11
C CYS A 234 15.65 -7.99 -11.13
N SER A 235 16.08 -7.18 -12.09
CA SER A 235 15.21 -6.76 -13.19
C SER A 235 14.71 -7.93 -14.05
N ASP A 236 15.40 -9.05 -14.03
CA ASP A 236 15.03 -10.24 -14.82
C ASP A 236 13.82 -10.94 -14.21
N ASP A 237 13.68 -10.98 -12.87
CA ASP A 237 12.47 -11.48 -12.21
C ASP A 237 11.23 -10.70 -12.68
N HIS A 238 11.37 -9.36 -12.82
CA HIS A 238 10.28 -8.50 -13.31
C HIS A 238 10.04 -8.66 -14.82
N ARG A 239 11.07 -8.96 -15.61
CA ARG A 239 10.93 -9.29 -17.05
C ARG A 239 10.20 -10.61 -17.25
N ASP A 240 10.50 -11.62 -16.43
CA ASP A 240 9.82 -12.91 -16.51
C ASP A 240 8.36 -12.80 -16.04
N LEU A 241 8.09 -12.01 -15.00
CA LEU A 241 6.73 -11.66 -14.61
C LEU A 241 6.00 -10.97 -15.78
N ALA A 242 6.62 -9.98 -16.42
CA ALA A 242 6.01 -9.26 -17.54
C ALA A 242 5.68 -10.18 -18.70
N LYS A 243 6.58 -11.08 -19.10
CA LYS A 243 6.33 -12.10 -20.14
C LYS A 243 5.10 -12.95 -19.80
N ALA A 244 5.00 -13.42 -18.56
CA ALA A 244 3.85 -14.20 -18.10
C ALA A 244 2.55 -13.39 -18.16
N LEU A 245 2.57 -12.12 -17.73
CA LEU A 245 1.39 -11.24 -17.72
C LEU A 245 0.95 -10.87 -19.14
N HIS A 246 1.87 -10.59 -20.06
CA HIS A 246 1.55 -10.31 -21.48
C HIS A 246 0.93 -11.54 -22.20
N SER A 247 1.27 -12.75 -21.75
CA SER A 247 0.70 -13.98 -22.31
C SER A 247 -0.71 -14.30 -21.80
N CYS A 248 -1.22 -13.56 -20.80
CA CYS A 248 -2.53 -13.82 -20.21
C CYS A 248 -3.68 -13.40 -21.12
N ALA A 249 -4.71 -14.27 -21.26
CA ALA A 249 -6.00 -13.89 -21.80
C ALA A 249 -6.86 -13.14 -20.77
N ALA A 250 -6.53 -13.23 -19.50
CA ALA A 250 -7.18 -12.54 -18.38
C ALA A 250 -6.96 -11.03 -18.44
N THR A 251 -7.84 -10.29 -17.76
CA THR A 251 -7.55 -8.90 -17.42
C THR A 251 -6.48 -8.87 -16.34
N VAL A 252 -5.43 -8.08 -16.54
CA VAL A 252 -4.36 -7.91 -15.57
C VAL A 252 -4.36 -6.47 -15.06
N VAL A 253 -4.25 -6.30 -13.75
CA VAL A 253 -4.03 -5.01 -13.08
C VAL A 253 -2.80 -5.16 -12.18
N LEU A 254 -1.73 -4.49 -12.55
CA LEU A 254 -0.44 -4.51 -11.86
C LEU A 254 -0.27 -3.23 -11.05
N SER A 255 0.18 -3.34 -9.81
CA SER A 255 0.46 -2.23 -8.90
C SER A 255 1.96 -2.10 -8.67
N GLY A 256 2.46 -0.86 -8.58
CA GLY A 256 3.88 -0.61 -8.36
C GLY A 256 4.25 0.86 -8.32
N TYR A 257 5.56 1.14 -8.32
CA TYR A 257 6.07 2.51 -8.46
C TYR A 257 6.54 2.77 -9.88
N ALA A 258 6.33 4.00 -10.34
CA ALA A 258 6.84 4.48 -11.62
C ALA A 258 8.35 4.21 -11.73
N SER A 259 8.76 3.62 -12.83
CA SER A 259 10.17 3.38 -13.15
C SER A 259 10.35 3.28 -14.66
N LYS A 260 11.56 3.61 -15.15
CA LYS A 260 11.87 3.46 -16.58
C LYS A 260 11.66 2.02 -17.07
N LEU A 261 11.98 1.02 -16.21
CA LEU A 261 11.74 -0.38 -16.50
C LEU A 261 10.26 -0.67 -16.75
N TYR A 262 9.36 -0.22 -15.85
CA TYR A 262 7.93 -0.49 -15.95
C TYR A 262 7.24 0.38 -17.00
N ASP A 263 7.50 1.69 -16.99
CA ASP A 263 6.78 2.65 -17.83
C ASP A 263 7.16 2.60 -19.30
N VAL A 264 8.39 2.15 -19.61
CA VAL A 264 8.92 2.17 -20.99
C VAL A 264 9.19 0.78 -21.52
N GLU A 265 9.87 -0.09 -20.74
CA GLU A 265 10.33 -1.37 -21.22
C GLU A 265 9.27 -2.48 -21.11
N LEU A 266 8.59 -2.58 -19.94
CA LEU A 266 7.74 -3.73 -19.66
C LEU A 266 6.25 -3.50 -19.96
N TYR A 267 5.71 -2.32 -19.66
CA TYR A 267 4.27 -2.04 -19.72
C TYR A 267 3.93 -0.71 -20.43
N GLY A 268 4.82 -0.25 -21.33
CA GLY A 268 4.65 1.02 -22.05
C GLY A 268 3.42 1.07 -22.96
N ASP A 269 2.88 -0.06 -23.35
CA ASP A 269 1.67 -0.25 -24.15
C ASP A 269 0.39 -0.45 -23.32
N TRP A 270 0.50 -0.51 -21.98
CA TRP A 270 -0.65 -0.73 -21.09
C TRP A 270 -1.30 0.58 -20.65
N TYR A 271 -2.58 0.48 -20.26
CA TYR A 271 -3.27 1.59 -19.58
C TYR A 271 -2.58 1.87 -18.24
N ARG A 272 -2.31 3.15 -17.97
CA ARG A 272 -1.56 3.60 -16.79
C ARG A 272 -2.36 4.63 -16.01
N VAL A 273 -2.49 4.45 -14.70
CA VAL A 273 -3.18 5.37 -13.79
C VAL A 273 -2.31 5.61 -12.55
N GLU A 274 -2.19 6.86 -12.11
CA GLU A 274 -1.49 7.24 -10.89
C GLU A 274 -2.48 7.45 -9.75
N LEU A 275 -2.17 6.86 -8.59
CA LEU A 275 -2.90 7.02 -7.35
C LEU A 275 -2.01 7.70 -6.31
N THR A 276 -2.40 8.89 -5.84
CA THR A 276 -1.67 9.57 -4.78
C THR A 276 -2.06 9.01 -3.43
N ALA A 277 -1.15 8.31 -2.75
CA ALA A 277 -1.33 7.83 -1.40
C ALA A 277 -0.55 8.72 -0.42
N ALA A 278 -1.23 9.30 0.56
CA ALA A 278 -0.56 9.92 1.69
C ALA A 278 0.06 8.83 2.58
N THR A 279 1.37 8.66 2.53
CA THR A 279 2.08 7.70 3.39
C THR A 279 2.77 8.45 4.53
N SER A 280 2.48 8.05 5.78
CA SER A 280 3.21 8.46 6.97
C SER A 280 4.07 7.29 7.46
N GLN A 281 5.31 7.19 6.99
CA GLN A 281 6.31 6.32 7.60
C GLN A 281 7.42 7.20 8.19
N GLY A 282 7.68 7.05 9.49
CA GLY A 282 8.82 7.69 10.16
C GLY A 282 8.74 9.21 10.32
N GLY A 283 7.56 9.82 10.38
CA GLY A 283 7.40 11.26 10.65
C GLY A 283 7.76 12.20 9.48
N VAL A 284 8.12 11.69 8.32
CA VAL A 284 8.33 12.46 7.10
C VAL A 284 7.20 12.14 6.12
N TYR A 285 6.35 13.12 5.86
CA TYR A 285 5.33 13.06 4.81
C TYR A 285 6.04 13.05 3.44
N ARG A 286 6.27 11.87 2.88
CA ARG A 286 6.59 11.70 1.47
C ARG A 286 5.35 11.14 0.80
N GLY A 287 4.66 11.95 0.01
CA GLY A 287 3.64 11.45 -0.92
C GLY A 287 4.31 10.45 -1.85
N ARG A 288 3.96 9.16 -1.76
CA ARG A 288 4.35 8.16 -2.75
C ARG A 288 3.20 7.99 -3.70
N THR A 289 3.49 8.14 -4.98
CA THR A 289 2.52 7.88 -6.04
C THR A 289 2.56 6.39 -6.37
N GLU A 290 1.46 5.72 -6.16
CA GLU A 290 1.24 4.36 -6.61
C GLU A 290 0.79 4.40 -8.07
N VAL A 291 1.26 3.47 -8.89
CA VAL A 291 0.87 3.37 -10.30
C VAL A 291 0.18 2.04 -10.54
N LEU A 292 -0.91 2.08 -11.28
CA LEU A 292 -1.56 0.89 -11.82
C LEU A 292 -1.31 0.81 -13.32
N TRP A 293 -0.82 -0.34 -13.78
CA TRP A 293 -0.78 -0.70 -15.19
C TRP A 293 -1.80 -1.79 -15.46
N SER A 294 -2.52 -1.70 -16.57
CA SER A 294 -3.52 -2.71 -16.94
C SER A 294 -3.51 -2.97 -18.44
N ASN A 295 -3.65 -4.23 -18.82
CA ASN A 295 -3.76 -4.63 -20.23
C ASN A 295 -5.15 -4.32 -20.83
N ARG A 296 -6.11 -3.83 -20.02
CA ARG A 296 -7.44 -3.39 -20.44
C ARG A 296 -7.83 -2.10 -19.70
N PRO A 297 -8.78 -1.31 -20.26
CA PRO A 297 -9.23 -0.09 -19.60
C PRO A 297 -9.73 -0.38 -18.18
N LEU A 298 -9.26 0.40 -17.21
CA LEU A 298 -9.82 0.42 -15.86
C LEU A 298 -11.17 1.15 -15.88
N ARG A 299 -12.05 0.83 -14.92
CA ARG A 299 -13.29 1.58 -14.77
C ARG A 299 -12.95 3.03 -14.44
N SER A 300 -13.59 3.99 -15.13
CA SER A 300 -13.52 5.39 -14.76
C SER A 300 -14.24 5.54 -13.40
N PHE A 301 -13.51 5.93 -12.38
CA PHE A 301 -14.11 6.35 -11.12
C PHE A 301 -14.59 7.79 -11.32
N ALA A 302 -15.92 7.98 -11.47
CA ALA A 302 -16.52 9.30 -11.32
C ALA A 302 -16.35 9.67 -9.84
N MET A 303 -15.44 10.62 -9.53
CA MET A 303 -15.45 11.27 -8.22
C MET A 303 -16.88 11.78 -8.00
N PRO A 304 -17.53 11.51 -6.85
CA PRO A 304 -18.73 12.26 -6.52
C PRO A 304 -18.35 13.74 -6.58
N ASP A 305 -19.14 14.48 -7.32
CA ASP A 305 -19.01 15.93 -7.44
C ASP A 305 -19.18 16.49 -6.02
N VAL A 306 -18.08 16.71 -5.33
CA VAL A 306 -18.11 17.46 -4.07
C VAL A 306 -18.37 18.87 -4.51
N GLY A 307 -19.66 19.26 -4.52
CA GLY A 307 -20.12 20.55 -4.95
C GLY A 307 -19.16 21.63 -4.44
N LEU A 308 -18.43 22.24 -5.34
CA LEU A 308 -17.64 23.41 -5.04
C LEU A 308 -18.59 24.43 -4.40
N PHE A 309 -18.29 24.84 -3.20
CA PHE A 309 -18.86 26.01 -2.57
C PHE A 309 -18.86 27.15 -3.56
N GLY A 310 -20.01 27.81 -3.65
CA GLY A 310 -20.29 28.84 -4.63
C GLY A 310 -19.15 29.82 -4.83
N ALA A 311 -18.93 30.17 -6.07
CA ALA A 311 -18.06 31.25 -6.49
C ALA A 311 -18.52 32.57 -5.83
N GLY A 312 -17.88 32.88 -4.70
CA GLY A 312 -17.85 34.23 -4.19
C GLY A 312 -16.73 34.98 -4.92
N GLU A 313 -17.10 35.85 -5.80
CA GLU A 313 -16.19 36.86 -6.37
C GLU A 313 -15.48 37.59 -5.22
N GLN A 314 -14.19 37.35 -5.06
CA GLN A 314 -13.33 38.22 -4.28
C GLN A 314 -12.41 38.95 -5.23
N THR A 315 -12.74 40.22 -5.41
CA THR A 315 -11.93 41.23 -6.05
C THR A 315 -10.53 41.30 -5.45
N CYS A 316 -9.53 41.21 -6.33
CA CYS A 316 -8.13 41.43 -6.00
C CYS A 316 -7.94 42.88 -5.54
N ASN A 317 -7.62 43.06 -4.26
CA ASN A 317 -7.00 44.32 -3.80
C ASN A 317 -5.49 44.09 -3.69
N GLU A 318 -4.79 44.72 -4.57
CA GLU A 318 -3.33 44.89 -4.51
C GLU A 318 -2.98 45.73 -3.27
N THR A 319 -2.08 45.21 -2.43
CA THR A 319 -1.37 46.02 -1.42
C THR A 319 0.11 45.62 -1.37
N PRO A 320 1.04 46.54 -1.12
CA PRO A 320 2.38 46.53 -1.69
C PRO A 320 3.37 45.65 -0.90
N THR A 321 4.35 45.16 -1.65
CA THR A 321 5.59 44.49 -1.25
C THR A 321 6.19 45.03 0.05
N ALA A 322 6.18 44.18 1.10
CA ALA A 322 7.13 44.28 2.20
C ALA A 322 8.31 43.34 1.90
N GLN A 323 9.47 43.88 1.74
CA GLN A 323 10.75 43.19 1.64
C GLN A 323 10.96 42.40 2.92
N THR A 324 10.91 41.08 2.82
CA THR A 324 11.27 40.18 3.93
C THR A 324 12.78 40.02 3.89
N GLU A 325 13.46 40.66 4.85
CA GLU A 325 14.89 40.45 5.12
C GLU A 325 15.17 38.98 5.34
N CYS A 326 16.02 38.42 4.48
CA CYS A 326 16.55 37.06 4.61
C CYS A 326 17.47 37.02 5.82
N ASN A 327 16.99 36.51 6.95
CA ASN A 327 17.80 36.26 8.15
C ASN A 327 18.65 35.00 7.89
N GLU A 328 19.83 35.19 7.28
CA GLU A 328 20.82 34.15 7.04
C GLU A 328 21.40 33.68 8.39
N THR A 329 20.95 32.53 8.88
CA THR A 329 21.58 31.87 10.04
C THR A 329 22.85 31.16 9.59
N ARG A 330 23.98 31.45 10.24
CA ARG A 330 25.26 30.79 9.97
C ARG A 330 25.48 29.59 10.86
N CYS A 331 26.14 28.55 10.33
CA CYS A 331 26.44 27.31 11.04
C CYS A 331 27.48 27.55 12.14
N PRO A 332 27.24 27.21 13.41
CA PRO A 332 28.17 27.45 14.52
C PRO A 332 29.46 26.62 14.44
N VAL A 333 29.60 25.73 13.48
CA VAL A 333 30.77 24.86 13.33
C VAL A 333 31.69 25.29 12.20
N CYS A 334 31.14 25.78 11.09
CA CYS A 334 31.91 26.14 9.88
C CYS A 334 31.57 27.50 9.31
N GLU A 335 30.69 28.27 9.98
CA GLU A 335 30.21 29.59 9.59
C GLU A 335 29.52 29.68 8.20
N GLY A 336 29.37 28.55 7.53
CA GLY A 336 28.65 28.49 6.25
C GLY A 336 27.16 28.78 6.40
N ALA A 337 26.56 29.36 5.37
CA ALA A 337 25.12 29.67 5.35
C ALA A 337 24.26 28.42 5.53
N ILE A 338 23.20 28.52 6.34
CA ILE A 338 22.24 27.43 6.54
C ILE A 338 21.00 27.71 5.71
N GLN A 339 20.77 26.90 4.69
CA GLN A 339 19.52 26.94 3.96
C GLN A 339 18.39 26.34 4.82
N GLN A 340 17.44 27.18 5.22
CA GLN A 340 16.24 26.76 5.95
C GLN A 340 15.18 26.23 4.98
N ALA A 341 14.50 25.16 5.37
CA ALA A 341 13.34 24.69 4.61
C ALA A 341 12.16 25.66 4.84
N PRO A 342 11.26 25.81 3.85
CA PRO A 342 10.12 26.74 3.96
C PRO A 342 9.12 26.34 5.05
N SER A 343 9.17 25.10 5.55
CA SER A 343 8.37 24.61 6.68
C SER A 343 9.13 23.54 7.45
N GLY A 344 8.98 23.50 8.79
CA GLY A 344 9.60 22.50 9.66
C GLY A 344 10.53 23.09 10.72
N ARG A 345 11.20 22.21 11.50
CA ARG A 345 12.14 22.62 12.56
C ARG A 345 13.36 23.32 11.98
N ARG A 346 13.69 24.52 12.45
CA ARG A 346 14.87 25.27 12.00
C ARG A 346 16.15 24.46 12.13
N ARG A 347 16.95 24.44 11.07
CA ARG A 347 18.28 23.82 11.08
C ARG A 347 19.27 24.71 11.83
N ILE A 348 20.06 24.10 12.71
CA ILE A 348 21.13 24.78 13.49
C ILE A 348 22.50 24.57 12.80
N TYR A 349 22.66 23.50 12.02
CA TYR A 349 23.88 23.17 11.31
C TYR A 349 23.64 23.04 9.81
N CYS A 350 24.63 23.45 9.01
CA CYS A 350 24.53 23.39 7.53
C CYS A 350 24.53 21.96 6.97
N SER A 351 25.11 21.00 7.72
CA SER A 351 25.22 19.60 7.29
C SER A 351 25.20 18.63 8.47
N PRO A 352 24.90 17.34 8.24
CA PRO A 352 25.04 16.28 9.24
C PRO A 352 26.47 16.17 9.81
N ALA A 353 27.50 16.42 8.99
CA ALA A 353 28.89 16.40 9.42
C ALA A 353 29.19 17.49 10.45
N CYS A 354 28.65 18.71 10.27
CA CYS A 354 28.79 19.78 11.24
C CYS A 354 28.07 19.49 12.56
N ARG A 355 26.92 18.84 12.51
CA ARG A 355 26.20 18.39 13.71
C ARG A 355 27.02 17.38 14.52
N VAL A 356 27.62 16.38 13.84
CA VAL A 356 28.47 15.37 14.50
C VAL A 356 29.73 16.02 15.10
N ARG A 357 30.34 16.98 14.39
CA ARG A 357 31.52 17.71 14.86
C ARG A 357 31.23 18.56 16.10
N ALA A 358 30.06 19.20 16.17
CA ALA A 358 29.59 19.93 17.34
C ALA A 358 29.40 19.00 18.56
N HIS A 359 28.80 17.85 18.37
CA HIS A 359 28.61 16.83 19.42
C HIS A 359 29.95 16.30 19.98
N ARG A 360 30.90 16.01 19.08
CA ARG A 360 32.25 15.57 19.53
C ARG A 360 33.01 16.64 20.34
N ARG A 361 32.86 17.92 19.96
CA ARG A 361 33.47 19.03 20.74
C ARG A 361 32.82 19.17 22.13
N ALA A 362 31.50 19.01 22.22
CA ALA A 362 30.80 19.07 23.51
C ALA A 362 31.17 17.90 24.43
N SER A 363 31.43 16.70 23.92
CA SER A 363 31.86 15.53 24.70
C SER A 363 33.32 15.55 25.12
N LEU A 364 34.14 16.46 24.58
CA LEU A 364 35.56 16.64 24.99
C LEU A 364 35.75 17.82 25.96
N ALA A 365 34.70 18.57 26.23
CA ALA A 365 34.74 19.75 27.11
C ALA A 365 34.00 19.54 28.44
N GLY A 366 33.48 18.36 28.71
CA GLY A 366 32.91 17.88 29.98
C GLY A 366 33.58 16.58 30.43
#